data_a11532ac05530957b7e86866fb9a8808
#
_entry.id   a11532ac05530957b7e86866fb9a8808
#
_cell.length_a   1.000
_cell.length_b   1.000
_cell.length_c   1.000
_cell.angle_alpha   90.00
_cell.angle_beta   90.00
_cell.angle_gamma   90.00
#
_symmetry.space_group_name_H-M   'P 1'
#
loop_
_entity.id
_entity.type
_entity.pdbx_description
1 polymer ?
#
loop_
_entity_poly.entity_id
_entity_poly.type
_entity_poly.pdbx_seq_one_letter_code
_entity_poly.pdbx_strand_id
1 'polypeptide(L)'
;KYRKKSLLCILYALRAVSIAIFIFSPPSNIMSIVFGITFGLLWLSTVPPTNGIVAQIFGTKYLSSLFGIVFLSHQVGAFIGAYLGGYFYDQFGSYDYAFYMAIALSIFATIVHYPINERPIQRSEATI
;
A
#
# COMPACT_ATOMS: atom_id res chain seq x y z
N LYS A 1 -20.88 7.16 5.56
CA LYS A 1 -20.18 5.86 5.58
C LYS A 1 -19.18 5.86 4.43
N TYR A 2 -17.90 6.06 4.73
CA TYR A 2 -16.87 6.19 3.70
C TYR A 2 -16.61 4.86 2.99
N ARG A 3 -16.41 4.92 1.66
CA ARG A 3 -16.04 3.75 0.85
C ARG A 3 -14.58 3.39 1.17
N LYS A 4 -14.34 2.15 1.59
CA LYS A 4 -12.99 1.69 2.00
C LYS A 4 -11.98 1.76 0.86
N LYS A 5 -12.41 1.48 -0.39
CA LYS A 5 -11.56 1.63 -1.58
C LYS A 5 -11.08 3.06 -1.79
N SER A 6 -11.97 4.05 -1.59
CA SER A 6 -11.61 5.46 -1.73
C SER A 6 -10.56 5.86 -0.69
N LEU A 7 -10.67 5.32 0.53
CA LEU A 7 -9.66 5.52 1.57
C LEU A 7 -8.30 4.95 1.14
N LEU A 8 -8.26 3.75 0.57
CA LEU A 8 -7.02 3.16 0.05
C LEU A 8 -6.43 3.98 -1.10
N CYS A 9 -7.25 4.43 -2.05
CA CYS A 9 -6.79 5.29 -3.14
C CYS A 9 -6.14 6.58 -2.59
N ILE A 10 -6.78 7.22 -1.62
CA ILE A 10 -6.25 8.44 -0.99
C ILE A 10 -4.94 8.15 -0.26
N LEU A 11 -4.85 7.07 0.51
CA LEU A 11 -3.64 6.70 1.25
C LEU A 11 -2.46 6.44 0.30
N TYR A 12 -2.67 5.74 -0.81
CA TYR A 12 -1.62 5.50 -1.80
C TYR A 12 -1.24 6.77 -2.55
N ALA A 13 -2.19 7.63 -2.90
CA ALA A 13 -1.91 8.93 -3.51
C ALA A 13 -1.10 9.84 -2.57
N LEU A 14 -1.49 9.93 -1.30
CA LEU A 14 -0.75 10.69 -0.28
C LEU A 14 0.66 10.12 -0.05
N ARG A 15 0.84 8.80 -0.18
CA ARG A 15 2.16 8.18 -0.10
C ARG A 15 3.05 8.63 -1.26
N ALA A 16 2.55 8.63 -2.49
CA ALA A 16 3.28 9.13 -3.66
C ALA A 16 3.69 10.60 -3.48
N VAL A 17 2.76 11.43 -3.01
CA VAL A 17 3.01 12.86 -2.74
C VAL A 17 4.05 13.05 -1.63
N SER A 18 3.95 12.28 -0.54
CA SER A 18 4.91 12.35 0.57
C SER A 18 6.34 12.01 0.12
N ILE A 19 6.51 10.96 -0.70
CA ILE A 19 7.82 10.60 -1.25
C ILE A 19 8.32 11.68 -2.19
N ALA A 20 7.47 12.22 -3.06
CA ALA A 20 7.85 13.27 -3.99
C ALA A 20 8.32 14.53 -3.24
N ILE A 21 7.59 14.98 -2.22
CA ILE A 21 8.00 16.11 -1.39
C ILE A 21 9.36 15.84 -0.74
N PHE A 22 9.59 14.62 -0.23
CA PHE A 22 10.86 14.27 0.40
C PHE A 22 12.05 14.35 -0.57
N ILE A 23 11.90 13.82 -1.80
CA ILE A 23 12.98 13.82 -2.81
C ILE A 23 13.32 15.24 -3.27
N PHE A 24 12.31 16.07 -3.49
CA PHE A 24 12.50 17.44 -4.01
C PHE A 24 12.82 18.47 -2.91
N SER A 25 12.80 18.07 -1.64
CA SER A 25 13.14 18.98 -0.54
C SER A 25 14.64 18.99 -0.26
N PRO A 26 15.20 20.11 0.20
CA PRO A 26 16.59 20.13 0.62
C PRO A 26 16.83 19.17 1.79
N PRO A 27 17.96 18.45 1.79
CA PRO A 27 18.26 17.47 2.82
C PRO A 27 18.38 18.14 4.19
N SER A 28 17.56 17.69 5.14
CA SER A 28 17.57 18.18 6.52
C SER A 28 17.10 17.09 7.49
N ASN A 29 17.65 17.08 8.70
CA ASN A 29 17.25 16.12 9.74
C ASN A 29 15.76 16.25 10.09
N ILE A 30 15.23 17.46 10.10
CA ILE A 30 13.82 17.73 10.37
C ILE A 30 12.96 17.12 9.27
N MET A 31 13.32 17.29 8.00
CA MET A 31 12.60 16.74 6.86
C MET A 31 12.59 15.20 6.90
N SER A 32 13.71 14.58 7.26
CA SER A 32 13.80 13.13 7.41
C SER A 32 12.88 12.60 8.51
N ILE A 33 12.81 13.29 9.64
CA ILE A 33 11.92 12.93 10.75
C ILE A 33 10.45 13.10 10.34
N VAL A 34 10.08 14.23 9.75
CA VAL A 34 8.71 14.51 9.28
C VAL A 34 8.28 13.48 8.24
N PHE A 35 9.14 13.18 7.28
CA PHE A 35 8.90 12.15 6.29
C PHE A 35 8.69 10.77 6.93
N GLY A 36 9.57 10.36 7.86
CA GLY A 36 9.48 9.08 8.54
C GLY A 36 8.16 8.92 9.31
N ILE A 37 7.73 9.95 10.04
CA ILE A 37 6.45 9.94 10.76
C ILE A 37 5.28 9.87 9.78
N THR A 38 5.25 10.73 8.77
CA THR A 38 4.15 10.82 7.80
C THR A 38 4.03 9.51 7.02
N PHE A 39 5.15 9.02 6.49
CA PHE A 39 5.19 7.79 5.72
C PHE A 39 4.82 6.56 6.55
N GLY A 40 5.30 6.48 7.80
CA GLY A 40 4.95 5.41 8.73
C GLY A 40 3.47 5.38 9.06
N LEU A 41 2.84 6.53 9.31
CA LEU A 41 1.39 6.62 9.52
C LEU A 41 0.60 6.18 8.29
N LEU A 42 0.98 6.65 7.10
CA LEU A 42 0.34 6.24 5.84
C LEU A 42 0.51 4.75 5.57
N TRP A 43 1.67 4.17 5.93
CA TRP A 43 1.92 2.74 5.79
C TRP A 43 0.99 1.90 6.67
N LEU A 44 0.95 2.19 7.96
CA LEU A 44 0.12 1.46 8.92
C LEU A 44 -1.38 1.61 8.63
N SER A 45 -1.80 2.77 8.13
CA SER A 45 -3.21 3.08 7.84
C SER A 45 -3.80 2.26 6.68
N THR A 46 -3.00 1.55 5.88
CA THR A 46 -3.52 0.72 4.78
C THR A 46 -4.05 -0.63 5.24
N VAL A 47 -3.59 -1.15 6.37
CA VAL A 47 -3.95 -2.50 6.87
C VAL A 47 -5.43 -2.62 7.24
N PRO A 48 -6.02 -1.72 8.06
CA PRO A 48 -7.43 -1.82 8.46
C PRO A 48 -8.42 -1.76 7.28
N PRO A 49 -8.30 -0.82 6.32
CA PRO A 49 -9.22 -0.77 5.19
C PRO A 49 -9.06 -1.97 4.25
N THR A 50 -7.85 -2.50 4.07
CA THR A 50 -7.62 -3.71 3.27
C THR A 50 -8.33 -4.91 3.88
N ASN A 51 -8.14 -5.16 5.18
CA ASN A 51 -8.85 -6.21 5.91
C ASN A 51 -10.37 -6.01 5.86
N GLY A 52 -10.80 -4.76 6.00
CA GLY A 52 -12.22 -4.39 5.93
C GLY A 52 -12.85 -4.62 4.56
N ILE A 53 -12.12 -4.46 3.45
CA ILE A 53 -12.61 -4.77 2.09
C ILE A 53 -12.74 -6.28 1.91
N VAL A 54 -11.73 -7.05 2.32
CA VAL A 54 -11.76 -8.53 2.26
C VAL A 54 -12.95 -9.07 3.05
N ALA A 55 -13.15 -8.58 4.28
CA ALA A 55 -14.29 -8.98 5.10
C ALA A 55 -15.64 -8.61 4.46
N GLN A 56 -15.74 -7.44 3.83
CA GLN A 56 -16.97 -6.95 3.22
C GLN A 56 -17.34 -7.74 1.96
N ILE A 57 -16.36 -8.08 1.12
CA ILE A 57 -16.60 -8.77 -0.17
C ILE A 57 -16.83 -10.27 0.07
N PHE A 58 -15.98 -10.92 0.87
CA PHE A 58 -15.95 -12.38 1.01
C PHE A 58 -16.63 -12.90 2.28
N GLY A 59 -17.01 -12.01 3.19
CA GLY A 59 -17.55 -12.37 4.50
C GLY A 59 -16.48 -12.76 5.50
N THR A 60 -16.89 -13.03 6.75
CA THR A 60 -15.96 -13.30 7.86
C THR A 60 -15.50 -14.76 7.93
N LYS A 61 -16.25 -15.70 7.33
CA LYS A 61 -16.00 -17.15 7.42
C LYS A 61 -14.59 -17.56 6.95
N TYR A 62 -14.08 -16.91 5.89
CA TYR A 62 -12.76 -17.21 5.31
C TYR A 62 -11.78 -16.03 5.43
N LEU A 63 -12.10 -15.07 6.28
CA LEU A 63 -11.33 -13.83 6.40
C LEU A 63 -9.85 -14.09 6.73
N SER A 64 -9.56 -14.97 7.68
CA SER A 64 -8.18 -15.27 8.10
C SER A 64 -7.35 -15.85 6.96
N SER A 65 -7.89 -16.81 6.20
CA SER A 65 -7.18 -17.44 5.08
C SER A 65 -6.95 -16.45 3.93
N LEU A 66 -7.98 -15.68 3.57
CA LEU A 66 -7.87 -14.68 2.50
C LEU A 66 -6.93 -13.55 2.87
N PHE A 67 -7.02 -13.07 4.11
CA PHE A 67 -6.10 -12.04 4.59
C PHE A 67 -4.66 -12.56 4.70
N GLY A 68 -4.47 -13.84 5.02
CA GLY A 68 -3.17 -14.51 4.99
C GLY A 68 -2.52 -14.47 3.60
N ILE A 69 -3.29 -14.69 2.53
CA ILE A 69 -2.81 -14.58 1.14
C ILE A 69 -2.44 -13.13 0.80
N VAL A 70 -3.28 -12.18 1.19
CA VAL A 70 -3.01 -10.74 0.99
C VAL A 70 -1.74 -10.33 1.74
N PHE A 71 -1.58 -10.81 2.98
CA PHE A 71 -0.40 -10.52 3.79
C PHE A 71 0.87 -11.17 3.23
N LEU A 72 0.77 -12.39 2.72
CA LEU A 72 1.89 -13.06 2.04
C LEU A 72 2.36 -12.27 0.82
N SER A 73 1.44 -11.81 -0.03
CA SER A 73 1.80 -10.98 -1.19
C SER A 73 2.45 -9.66 -0.79
N HIS A 74 2.02 -9.07 0.33
CA HIS A 74 2.67 -7.91 0.93
C HIS A 74 4.12 -8.20 1.36
N GLN A 75 4.36 -9.35 2.01
CA GLN A 75 5.71 -9.76 2.44
C GLN A 75 6.64 -10.02 1.26
N VAL A 76 6.13 -10.64 0.19
CA VAL A 76 6.90 -10.81 -1.05
C VAL A 76 7.27 -9.44 -1.65
N GLY A 77 6.32 -8.50 -1.69
CA GLY A 77 6.57 -7.14 -2.15
C GLY A 77 7.60 -6.40 -1.28
N ALA A 78 7.54 -6.57 0.04
CA ALA A 78 8.49 -5.98 0.98
C ALA A 78 9.92 -6.53 0.77
N PHE A 79 10.04 -7.85 0.56
CA PHE A 79 11.33 -8.48 0.25
C PHE A 79 11.93 -7.93 -1.05
N ILE A 80 11.14 -7.90 -2.13
CA ILE A 80 11.58 -7.37 -3.43
C ILE A 80 11.98 -5.89 -3.30
N GLY A 81 11.18 -5.09 -2.58
CA GLY A 81 11.47 -3.67 -2.37
C GLY A 81 12.77 -3.43 -1.61
N ALA A 82 13.03 -4.19 -0.56
CA ALA A 82 14.28 -4.11 0.20
C ALA A 82 15.49 -4.52 -0.65
N TYR A 83 15.36 -5.62 -1.41
CA TYR A 83 16.39 -6.09 -2.31
C TYR A 83 16.73 -5.06 -3.40
N LEU A 84 15.71 -4.54 -4.08
CA LEU A 84 15.91 -3.54 -5.14
C LEU A 84 16.45 -2.22 -4.58
N GLY A 85 16.05 -1.83 -3.37
CA GLY A 85 16.59 -0.65 -2.71
C GLY A 85 18.10 -0.77 -2.48
N GLY A 86 18.57 -1.90 -1.95
CA GLY A 86 19.99 -2.19 -1.81
C GLY A 86 20.72 -2.25 -3.15
N TYR A 87 20.17 -2.97 -4.11
CA TYR A 87 20.73 -3.08 -5.46
C TYR A 87 20.93 -1.71 -6.15
N PHE A 88 19.92 -0.83 -6.09
CA PHE A 88 20.06 0.50 -6.66
C PHE A 88 21.12 1.34 -5.94
N TYR A 89 21.20 1.22 -4.62
CA TYR A 89 22.24 1.92 -3.88
C TYR A 89 23.65 1.44 -4.27
N ASP A 90 23.86 0.13 -4.38
CA ASP A 90 25.14 -0.46 -4.76
C ASP A 90 25.56 -0.07 -6.19
N GLN A 91 24.61 0.06 -7.12
CA GLN A 91 24.89 0.40 -8.52
C GLN A 91 25.07 1.90 -8.77
N PHE A 92 24.28 2.74 -8.09
CA PHE A 92 24.19 4.17 -8.40
C PHE A 92 24.64 5.08 -7.25
N GLY A 93 24.95 4.54 -6.07
CA GLY A 93 25.36 5.31 -4.88
C GLY A 93 24.25 6.18 -4.29
N SER A 94 22.98 5.97 -4.71
CA SER A 94 21.82 6.76 -4.27
C SER A 94 20.56 5.91 -4.18
N TYR A 95 19.65 6.29 -3.29
CA TYR A 95 18.30 5.71 -3.20
C TYR A 95 17.26 6.35 -4.13
N ASP A 96 17.63 7.32 -4.96
CA ASP A 96 16.69 8.07 -5.79
C ASP A 96 15.87 7.15 -6.69
N TYR A 97 16.50 6.15 -7.31
CA TYR A 97 15.80 5.17 -8.15
C TYR A 97 14.80 4.32 -7.36
N ALA A 98 15.12 3.96 -6.12
CA ALA A 98 14.20 3.25 -5.25
C ALA A 98 12.98 4.12 -4.90
N PHE A 99 13.18 5.41 -4.64
CA PHE A 99 12.09 6.35 -4.40
C PHE A 99 11.24 6.60 -5.64
N TYR A 100 11.83 6.75 -6.82
CA TYR A 100 11.06 6.88 -8.07
C TYR A 100 10.22 5.64 -8.34
N MET A 101 10.77 4.45 -8.13
CA MET A 101 10.02 3.20 -8.23
C MET A 101 8.87 3.15 -7.20
N ALA A 102 9.11 3.59 -5.97
CA ALA A 102 8.08 3.63 -4.92
C ALA A 102 6.94 4.60 -5.27
N ILE A 103 7.23 5.75 -5.90
CA ILE A 103 6.22 6.69 -6.42
C ILE A 103 5.41 6.00 -7.52
N ALA A 104 6.06 5.38 -8.50
CA ALA A 104 5.39 4.70 -9.61
C ALA A 104 4.47 3.58 -9.11
N LEU A 105 4.93 2.76 -8.15
CA LEU A 105 4.13 1.71 -7.52
C LEU A 105 2.96 2.26 -6.70
N SER A 106 3.13 3.39 -6.03
CA SER A 106 2.06 4.05 -5.27
C SER A 106 0.96 4.59 -6.19
N ILE A 107 1.34 5.17 -7.33
CA ILE A 107 0.39 5.61 -8.38
C ILE A 107 -0.32 4.40 -8.97
N PHE A 108 0.42 3.35 -9.33
CA PHE A 108 -0.15 2.10 -9.82
C PHE A 108 -1.15 1.50 -8.84
N ALA A 109 -0.80 1.42 -7.56
CA ALA A 109 -1.70 0.95 -6.51
C ALA A 109 -2.97 1.80 -6.43
N THR A 110 -2.86 3.13 -6.53
CA THR A 110 -4.02 4.04 -6.56
C THR A 110 -4.97 3.69 -7.71
N ILE A 111 -4.41 3.48 -8.91
CA ILE A 111 -5.19 3.15 -10.12
C ILE A 111 -5.87 1.79 -9.98
N VAL A 112 -5.16 0.77 -9.50
CA VAL A 112 -5.68 -0.60 -9.35
C VAL A 112 -6.79 -0.68 -8.29
N HIS A 113 -6.72 0.14 -7.24
CA HIS A 113 -7.76 0.16 -6.21
C HIS A 113 -9.04 0.91 -6.64
N TYR A 114 -8.95 1.78 -7.64
CA TYR A 114 -10.09 2.58 -8.10
C TYR A 114 -11.28 1.73 -8.61
N PRO A 115 -11.10 0.69 -9.47
CA PRO A 115 -12.19 -0.11 -10.00
C PRO A 115 -12.76 -1.15 -9.02
N ILE A 116 -12.20 -1.33 -7.82
CA ILE A 116 -12.67 -2.33 -6.86
C ILE A 116 -14.16 -2.12 -6.55
N ASN A 117 -14.93 -3.19 -6.71
CA ASN A 117 -16.33 -3.23 -6.32
C ASN A 117 -16.46 -3.81 -4.90
N GLU A 118 -16.91 -3.00 -3.96
CA GLU A 118 -17.06 -3.38 -2.55
C GLU A 118 -18.34 -4.16 -2.24
N ARG A 119 -19.10 -4.59 -3.27
CA ARG A 119 -20.33 -5.35 -3.05
C ARG A 119 -20.02 -6.75 -2.56
N PRO A 120 -20.76 -7.25 -1.54
CA PRO A 120 -20.62 -8.62 -1.09
C PRO A 120 -20.90 -9.63 -2.23
N ILE A 121 -20.10 -10.67 -2.30
CA ILE A 121 -20.38 -11.79 -3.21
C ILE A 121 -21.58 -12.56 -2.66
N GLN A 122 -22.68 -12.56 -3.41
CA GLN A 122 -23.82 -13.43 -3.12
C GLN A 122 -23.40 -14.88 -3.40
N ARG A 123 -23.16 -15.64 -2.35
CA ARG A 123 -23.04 -17.10 -2.49
C ARG A 123 -24.44 -17.66 -2.55
N SER A 124 -24.81 -18.28 -3.67
CA SER A 124 -25.96 -19.17 -3.71
C SER A 124 -25.75 -20.22 -2.62
N GLU A 125 -26.60 -20.21 -1.60
CA GLU A 125 -26.67 -21.33 -0.66
C GLU A 125 -27.11 -22.53 -1.51
N ALA A 126 -26.14 -23.36 -1.91
CA ALA A 126 -26.46 -24.69 -2.42
C ALA A 126 -27.10 -25.43 -1.24
N THR A 127 -28.41 -25.52 -1.30
CA THR A 127 -29.20 -26.37 -0.40
C THR A 127 -28.66 -27.79 -0.54
N ILE A 128 -27.96 -28.25 0.50
CA ILE A 128 -27.66 -29.65 0.72
C ILE A 128 -28.72 -30.22 1.63
#